data_f49ca6b4bf24cc27d2dfb2c7f9ebb3a9
#
_entry.id   f49ca6b4bf24cc27d2dfb2c7f9ebb3a9
#
_cell.length_a   1.000
_cell.length_b   1.000
_cell.length_c   1.000
_cell.angle_alpha   90.00
_cell.angle_beta   90.00
_cell.angle_gamma   90.00
#
_symmetry.space_group_name_H-M   'P 1'
#
loop_
_entity.id
_entity.type
_entity.pdbx_description
1 polymer ?
#
loop_
_entity_poly.entity_id
_entity_poly.type
_entity_poly.pdbx_seq_one_letter_code
_entity_poly.pdbx_strand_id
1 'polypeptide(L)'
;MRDYEQFLSSSTIKAQGRSKYYKMLDEAKNGELIQVRRGVYATPEQLSGNMIDIDAIVKDGILCMWSAWNVHKLTLSMPQAFHIAVPRGRKVTIPAFPQIEIHHYTSNILNVGVIKMSINGFSINIYDVERCVCDAVKFRNKIGTDICSEILSKYLERPERNSSKLMDYAKLLRVNTTLEKYLEVKL
;
A
#
# COMPACT_ATOMS: atom_id res chain seq x y z
N MET A 1 -15.54 -19.55 -18.08
CA MET A 1 -14.94 -18.79 -16.99
C MET A 1 -13.52 -18.44 -17.43
N ARG A 2 -13.18 -17.17 -17.61
CA ARG A 2 -11.83 -16.78 -18.03
C ARG A 2 -11.03 -16.56 -16.76
N ASP A 3 -10.01 -17.39 -16.52
CA ASP A 3 -9.06 -17.20 -15.42
C ASP A 3 -8.12 -16.04 -15.77
N TYR A 4 -8.51 -14.83 -15.37
CA TYR A 4 -7.62 -13.69 -15.39
C TYR A 4 -6.94 -13.59 -14.01
N GLU A 5 -5.86 -14.34 -13.81
CA GLU A 5 -5.03 -14.23 -12.60
C GLU A 5 -4.32 -12.87 -12.53
N GLN A 6 -4.12 -12.20 -13.67
CA GLN A 6 -3.43 -10.91 -13.77
C GLN A 6 -4.25 -9.87 -14.52
N PHE A 7 -4.00 -8.59 -14.24
CA PHE A 7 -4.63 -7.47 -14.95
C PHE A 7 -4.26 -7.50 -16.45
N LEU A 8 -5.21 -7.13 -17.30
CA LEU A 8 -5.05 -7.13 -18.74
C LEU A 8 -4.23 -5.91 -19.19
N SER A 9 -3.11 -6.13 -19.87
CA SER A 9 -2.36 -5.08 -20.54
C SER A 9 -2.81 -4.93 -22.00
N SER A 10 -3.21 -3.70 -22.39
CA SER A 10 -3.62 -3.40 -23.75
C SER A 10 -2.49 -3.67 -24.78
N SER A 11 -1.22 -3.46 -24.40
CA SER A 11 -0.07 -3.78 -25.26
C SER A 11 0.06 -5.28 -25.50
N THR A 12 -0.10 -6.10 -24.47
CA THR A 12 -0.06 -7.57 -24.58
C THR A 12 -1.22 -8.09 -25.42
N ILE A 13 -2.44 -7.58 -25.19
CA ILE A 13 -3.61 -7.99 -25.97
C ILE A 13 -3.50 -7.55 -27.44
N LYS A 14 -2.97 -6.34 -27.69
CA LYS A 14 -2.73 -5.86 -29.07
C LYS A 14 -1.71 -6.74 -29.81
N ALA A 15 -0.69 -7.23 -29.14
CA ALA A 15 0.28 -8.18 -29.71
C ALA A 15 -0.35 -9.53 -30.08
N GLN A 16 -1.43 -9.94 -29.41
CA GLN A 16 -2.22 -11.15 -29.71
C GLN A 16 -3.18 -10.99 -30.90
N GLY A 17 -3.36 -9.77 -31.42
CA GLY A 17 -4.17 -9.49 -32.61
C GLY A 17 -5.21 -8.39 -32.42
N ARG A 18 -5.54 -7.71 -33.54
CA ARG A 18 -6.46 -6.56 -33.54
C ARG A 18 -7.87 -6.92 -33.04
N SER A 19 -8.38 -8.09 -33.42
CA SER A 19 -9.73 -8.53 -33.01
C SER A 19 -9.86 -8.63 -31.47
N LYS A 20 -8.86 -9.20 -30.80
CA LYS A 20 -8.82 -9.31 -29.33
C LYS A 20 -8.74 -7.94 -28.68
N TYR A 21 -7.97 -7.02 -29.26
CA TYR A 21 -7.84 -5.66 -28.75
C TYR A 21 -9.15 -4.89 -28.81
N TYR A 22 -9.87 -4.93 -29.96
CA TYR A 22 -11.17 -4.26 -30.07
C TYR A 22 -12.21 -4.87 -29.15
N LYS A 23 -12.21 -6.21 -28.99
CA LYS A 23 -13.10 -6.89 -28.04
C LYS A 23 -12.85 -6.41 -26.60
N MET A 24 -11.60 -6.29 -26.17
CA MET A 24 -11.25 -5.74 -24.86
C MET A 24 -11.75 -4.29 -24.69
N LEU A 25 -11.67 -3.45 -25.73
CA LEU A 25 -12.19 -2.08 -25.69
C LEU A 25 -13.71 -2.05 -25.57
N ASP A 26 -14.43 -2.95 -26.23
CA ASP A 26 -15.89 -3.07 -26.11
C ASP A 26 -16.29 -3.56 -24.71
N GLU A 27 -15.59 -4.56 -24.14
CA GLU A 27 -15.77 -5.02 -22.77
C GLU A 27 -15.55 -3.86 -21.77
N ALA A 28 -14.52 -3.01 -21.99
CA ALA A 28 -14.27 -1.84 -21.16
C ALA A 28 -15.36 -0.77 -21.31
N LYS A 29 -15.87 -0.55 -22.53
CA LYS A 29 -16.98 0.37 -22.79
C LYS A 29 -18.29 -0.07 -22.15
N ASN A 30 -18.52 -1.37 -22.09
CA ASN A 30 -19.72 -1.98 -21.50
C ASN A 30 -19.62 -2.12 -19.97
N GLY A 31 -18.48 -1.76 -19.35
CA GLY A 31 -18.27 -1.85 -17.90
C GLY A 31 -17.87 -3.24 -17.42
N GLU A 32 -17.65 -4.20 -18.32
CA GLU A 32 -17.14 -5.53 -17.97
C GLU A 32 -15.65 -5.50 -17.57
N LEU A 33 -14.93 -4.47 -18.03
CA LEU A 33 -13.55 -4.18 -17.65
C LEU A 33 -13.43 -2.75 -17.14
N ILE A 34 -12.70 -2.56 -16.05
CA ILE A 34 -12.41 -1.27 -15.44
C ILE A 34 -10.98 -0.88 -15.78
N GLN A 35 -10.79 0.31 -16.36
CA GLN A 35 -9.45 0.82 -16.60
C GLN A 35 -8.84 1.31 -15.29
N VAL A 36 -7.83 0.60 -14.79
CA VAL A 36 -7.15 0.92 -13.53
C VAL A 36 -6.00 1.91 -13.71
N ARG A 37 -5.39 1.92 -14.90
CA ARG A 37 -4.48 2.96 -15.38
C ARG A 37 -4.42 2.90 -16.91
N ARG A 38 -3.74 3.87 -17.52
CA ARG A 38 -3.59 3.92 -19.00
C ARG A 38 -3.05 2.59 -19.52
N GLY A 39 -3.85 1.90 -20.30
CA GLY A 39 -3.52 0.64 -20.97
C GLY A 39 -3.54 -0.60 -20.06
N VAL A 40 -4.07 -0.50 -18.84
CA VAL A 40 -4.26 -1.64 -17.92
C VAL A 40 -5.70 -1.71 -17.47
N TYR A 41 -6.28 -2.90 -17.57
CA TYR A 41 -7.69 -3.17 -17.30
C TYR A 41 -7.84 -4.36 -16.36
N ALA A 42 -8.88 -4.33 -15.52
CA ALA A 42 -9.22 -5.39 -14.59
C ALA A 42 -10.72 -5.66 -14.60
N THR A 43 -11.12 -6.86 -14.23
CA THR A 43 -12.55 -7.15 -13.99
C THR A 43 -12.99 -6.62 -12.62
N PRO A 44 -14.29 -6.34 -12.39
CA PRO A 44 -14.80 -5.97 -11.08
C PRO A 44 -14.43 -6.98 -9.99
N GLU A 45 -14.43 -8.28 -10.29
CA GLU A 45 -14.08 -9.36 -9.37
C GLU A 45 -12.62 -9.27 -8.93
N GLN A 46 -11.70 -8.99 -9.86
CA GLN A 46 -10.27 -8.79 -9.52
C GLN A 46 -10.04 -7.59 -8.59
N LEU A 47 -10.89 -6.57 -8.68
CA LEU A 47 -10.80 -5.36 -7.85
C LEU A 47 -11.56 -5.48 -6.53
N SER A 48 -12.45 -6.46 -6.37
CA SER A 48 -13.24 -6.66 -5.14
C SER A 48 -12.49 -7.42 -4.06
N GLY A 49 -11.30 -7.96 -4.34
CA GLY A 49 -10.46 -8.69 -3.38
C GLY A 49 -9.86 -7.79 -2.31
N ASN A 50 -9.56 -8.39 -1.16
CA ASN A 50 -8.90 -7.69 -0.04
C ASN A 50 -7.46 -7.25 -0.36
N MET A 51 -6.86 -7.84 -1.38
CA MET A 51 -5.54 -7.47 -1.90
C MET A 51 -5.54 -7.62 -3.41
N ILE A 52 -5.11 -6.59 -4.08
CA ILE A 52 -5.06 -6.48 -5.54
C ILE A 52 -3.62 -6.21 -5.98
N ASP A 53 -3.35 -6.34 -7.27
CA ASP A 53 -2.05 -5.97 -7.85
C ASP A 53 -1.85 -4.43 -7.81
N ILE A 54 -1.33 -3.97 -6.68
CA ILE A 54 -1.06 -2.55 -6.44
C ILE A 54 -0.05 -2.00 -7.45
N ASP A 55 0.98 -2.78 -7.81
CA ASP A 55 2.00 -2.34 -8.78
C ASP A 55 1.40 -2.14 -10.18
N ALA A 56 0.42 -2.94 -10.55
CA ALA A 56 -0.30 -2.75 -11.81
C ALA A 56 -1.11 -1.45 -11.83
N ILE A 57 -1.61 -0.98 -10.70
CA ILE A 57 -2.37 0.28 -10.59
C ILE A 57 -1.42 1.47 -10.39
N VAL A 58 -0.56 1.40 -9.39
CA VAL A 58 0.43 2.44 -9.04
C VAL A 58 1.81 1.80 -9.10
N LYS A 59 2.42 1.82 -10.27
CA LYS A 59 3.75 1.21 -10.49
C LYS A 59 4.76 1.72 -9.47
N ASP A 60 5.56 0.80 -8.90
CA ASP A 60 6.55 1.09 -7.85
C ASP A 60 5.94 1.78 -6.61
N GLY A 61 4.63 1.67 -6.42
CA GLY A 61 3.94 2.14 -5.21
C GLY A 61 4.32 1.30 -4.00
N ILE A 62 4.36 1.93 -2.83
CA ILE A 62 4.71 1.26 -1.57
C ILE A 62 3.49 1.30 -0.66
N LEU A 63 2.97 0.14 -0.24
CA LEU A 63 1.90 0.11 0.76
C LEU A 63 2.38 0.74 2.07
N CYS A 64 1.60 1.68 2.59
CA CYS A 64 1.91 2.44 3.79
C CYS A 64 0.69 2.64 4.68
N MET A 65 0.86 3.30 5.80
CA MET A 65 -0.21 3.71 6.71
C MET A 65 -1.20 2.55 7.00
N TRP A 66 -2.51 2.80 6.92
CA TRP A 66 -3.55 1.82 7.23
C TRP A 66 -3.43 0.50 6.48
N SER A 67 -3.02 0.52 5.21
CA SER A 67 -2.83 -0.71 4.44
C SER A 67 -1.67 -1.54 4.97
N ALA A 68 -0.53 -0.92 5.27
CA ALA A 68 0.62 -1.62 5.82
C ALA A 68 0.36 -2.07 7.27
N TRP A 69 -0.29 -1.24 8.10
CA TRP A 69 -0.65 -1.62 9.48
C TRP A 69 -1.58 -2.82 9.52
N ASN A 70 -2.57 -2.87 8.62
CA ASN A 70 -3.48 -4.01 8.52
C ASN A 70 -2.75 -5.29 8.07
N VAL A 71 -1.93 -5.22 7.02
CA VAL A 71 -1.13 -6.37 6.54
C VAL A 71 -0.21 -6.90 7.65
N HIS A 72 0.44 -6.02 8.40
CA HIS A 72 1.30 -6.42 9.52
C HIS A 72 0.53 -6.73 10.81
N LYS A 73 -0.81 -6.66 10.80
CA LYS A 73 -1.66 -6.91 11.99
C LYS A 73 -1.33 -6.01 13.17
N LEU A 74 -0.97 -4.75 12.89
CA LEU A 74 -0.67 -3.73 13.89
C LEU A 74 -1.93 -2.98 14.36
N THR A 75 -3.04 -3.14 13.65
CA THR A 75 -4.36 -2.59 14.02
C THR A 75 -5.45 -3.57 13.61
N LEU A 76 -6.57 -3.51 14.32
CA LEU A 76 -7.81 -4.23 13.96
C LEU A 76 -8.68 -3.44 12.96
N SER A 77 -8.39 -2.17 12.77
CA SER A 77 -9.13 -1.32 11.84
C SER A 77 -8.89 -1.74 10.39
N MET A 78 -9.97 -1.95 9.64
CA MET A 78 -9.89 -2.28 8.22
C MET A 78 -9.80 -0.98 7.39
N PRO A 79 -8.80 -0.84 6.51
CA PRO A 79 -8.70 0.33 5.64
C PRO A 79 -9.81 0.33 4.61
N GLN A 80 -10.44 1.49 4.39
CA GLN A 80 -11.43 1.68 3.33
C GLN A 80 -10.81 2.00 1.97
N ALA A 81 -9.52 2.32 1.95
CA ALA A 81 -8.74 2.62 0.77
C ALA A 81 -7.36 1.97 0.85
N PHE A 82 -6.73 1.73 -0.29
CA PHE A 82 -5.32 1.37 -0.35
C PHE A 82 -4.46 2.62 -0.17
N HIS A 83 -3.69 2.66 0.91
CA HIS A 83 -2.75 3.75 1.20
C HIS A 83 -1.40 3.45 0.55
N ILE A 84 -1.00 4.30 -0.40
CA ILE A 84 0.19 4.07 -1.24
C ILE A 84 1.13 5.27 -1.16
N ALA A 85 2.37 5.01 -0.76
CA ALA A 85 3.43 5.99 -0.76
C ALA A 85 4.08 6.07 -2.15
N VAL A 86 4.33 7.30 -2.59
CA VAL A 86 5.00 7.61 -3.85
C VAL A 86 5.99 8.78 -3.66
N PRO A 87 6.95 8.96 -4.58
CA PRO A 87 7.86 10.11 -4.54
C PRO A 87 7.10 11.44 -4.61
N ARG A 88 7.59 12.43 -3.88
CA ARG A 88 7.06 13.80 -3.93
C ARG A 88 7.13 14.36 -5.36
N GLY A 89 6.03 14.96 -5.80
CA GLY A 89 5.90 15.51 -7.16
C GLY A 89 5.46 14.52 -8.23
N ARG A 90 5.41 13.21 -7.92
CA ARG A 90 4.87 12.22 -8.83
C ARG A 90 3.35 12.39 -8.98
N LYS A 91 2.89 12.58 -10.21
CA LYS A 91 1.47 12.55 -10.55
C LYS A 91 1.02 11.11 -10.74
N VAL A 92 -0.06 10.71 -10.07
CA VAL A 92 -0.66 9.38 -10.18
C VAL A 92 -2.09 9.55 -10.66
N THR A 93 -2.45 8.80 -11.70
CA THR A 93 -3.86 8.69 -12.11
C THR A 93 -4.49 7.58 -11.28
N ILE A 94 -5.49 7.93 -10.48
CA ILE A 94 -6.20 7.01 -9.60
C ILE A 94 -7.47 6.53 -10.33
N PRO A 95 -7.77 5.23 -10.36
CA PRO A 95 -9.03 4.70 -10.88
C PRO A 95 -10.19 5.10 -9.95
N ALA A 96 -11.42 5.04 -10.49
CA ALA A 96 -12.62 5.24 -9.66
C ALA A 96 -12.78 4.16 -8.59
N PHE A 97 -12.28 2.95 -8.87
CA PHE A 97 -12.25 1.81 -7.95
C PHE A 97 -11.00 0.94 -8.24
N PRO A 98 -10.35 0.35 -7.23
CA PRO A 98 -10.61 0.52 -5.79
C PRO A 98 -10.25 1.92 -5.29
N GLN A 99 -10.71 2.26 -4.08
CA GLN A 99 -10.32 3.52 -3.44
C GLN A 99 -8.84 3.50 -3.12
N ILE A 100 -8.13 4.55 -3.52
CA ILE A 100 -6.67 4.70 -3.32
C ILE A 100 -6.38 6.07 -2.73
N GLU A 101 -5.59 6.09 -1.67
CA GLU A 101 -5.09 7.29 -1.03
C GLU A 101 -3.58 7.40 -1.22
N ILE A 102 -3.14 8.46 -1.90
CA ILE A 102 -1.72 8.67 -2.22
C ILE A 102 -1.04 9.52 -1.15
N HIS A 103 0.07 9.00 -0.65
CA HIS A 103 0.95 9.67 0.31
C HIS A 103 2.27 10.05 -0.36
N HIS A 104 2.58 11.35 -0.40
CA HIS A 104 3.78 11.86 -1.03
C HIS A 104 4.94 11.97 -0.02
N TYR A 105 6.04 11.26 -0.27
CA TYR A 105 7.25 11.29 0.55
C TYR A 105 8.43 11.87 -0.22
N THR A 106 9.34 12.53 0.49
CA THR A 106 10.62 12.97 -0.08
C THR A 106 11.53 11.76 -0.28
N SER A 107 12.43 11.84 -1.27
CA SER A 107 13.29 10.72 -1.69
C SER A 107 14.17 10.16 -0.57
N ASN A 108 14.60 11.02 0.36
CA ASN A 108 15.45 10.62 1.49
C ASN A 108 14.76 9.74 2.52
N ILE A 109 13.42 9.73 2.58
CA ILE A 109 12.65 8.93 3.54
C ILE A 109 11.72 7.90 2.88
N LEU A 110 11.50 8.01 1.56
CA LEU A 110 10.58 7.13 0.84
C LEU A 110 11.03 5.66 0.91
N ASN A 111 12.33 5.41 0.73
CA ASN A 111 12.86 4.05 0.65
C ASN A 111 13.27 3.45 2.00
N VAL A 112 13.14 4.22 3.08
CA VAL A 112 13.45 3.73 4.44
C VAL A 112 12.43 2.70 4.86
N GLY A 113 12.86 1.47 5.13
CA GLY A 113 12.01 0.38 5.60
C GLY A 113 11.13 -0.26 4.52
N VAL A 114 11.46 -0.11 3.23
CA VAL A 114 10.75 -0.79 2.15
C VAL A 114 11.21 -2.24 2.07
N ILE A 115 10.25 -3.15 2.08
CA ILE A 115 10.47 -4.58 1.84
C ILE A 115 9.55 -5.06 0.70
N LYS A 116 9.91 -6.18 0.09
CA LYS A 116 9.03 -6.91 -0.82
C LYS A 116 8.34 -8.03 -0.07
N MET A 117 7.03 -8.11 -0.21
CA MET A 117 6.20 -9.14 0.40
C MET A 117 5.31 -9.77 -0.65
N SER A 118 5.16 -11.10 -0.61
CA SER A 118 4.19 -11.80 -1.45
C SER A 118 2.87 -11.90 -0.69
N ILE A 119 1.81 -11.32 -1.25
CA ILE A 119 0.46 -11.34 -0.67
C ILE A 119 -0.52 -11.77 -1.76
N ASN A 120 -1.23 -12.89 -1.54
CA ASN A 120 -2.16 -13.46 -2.51
C ASN A 120 -1.56 -13.64 -3.93
N GLY A 121 -0.28 -14.04 -3.99
CA GLY A 121 0.45 -14.24 -5.26
C GLY A 121 1.03 -12.98 -5.90
N PHE A 122 0.74 -11.78 -5.36
CA PHE A 122 1.32 -10.52 -5.83
C PHE A 122 2.58 -10.15 -5.06
N SER A 123 3.63 -9.75 -5.78
CA SER A 123 4.84 -9.18 -5.17
C SER A 123 4.65 -7.68 -4.96
N ILE A 124 4.51 -7.25 -3.72
CA ILE A 124 4.14 -5.89 -3.35
C ILE A 124 5.27 -5.24 -2.56
N ASN A 125 5.59 -3.98 -2.87
CA ASN A 125 6.42 -3.16 -2.00
C ASN A 125 5.58 -2.66 -0.83
N ILE A 126 6.09 -2.81 0.38
CA ILE A 126 5.41 -2.42 1.61
C ILE A 126 6.43 -1.91 2.63
N TYR A 127 6.03 -1.00 3.50
CA TYR A 127 6.87 -0.65 4.64
C TYR A 127 6.90 -1.78 5.66
N ASP A 128 8.08 -2.03 6.23
CA ASP A 128 8.26 -2.99 7.31
C ASP A 128 7.63 -2.51 8.63
N VAL A 129 7.62 -3.40 9.62
CA VAL A 129 6.93 -3.19 10.89
C VAL A 129 7.50 -1.97 11.64
N GLU A 130 8.82 -1.81 11.71
CA GLU A 130 9.47 -0.70 12.42
C GLU A 130 9.17 0.63 11.74
N ARG A 131 9.17 0.67 10.41
CA ARG A 131 8.75 1.85 9.66
C ARG A 131 7.29 2.18 9.90
N CYS A 132 6.42 1.19 9.93
CA CYS A 132 4.99 1.34 10.23
C CYS A 132 4.75 1.99 11.60
N VAL A 133 5.50 1.59 12.62
CA VAL A 133 5.43 2.19 13.96
C VAL A 133 5.88 3.65 13.94
N CYS A 134 6.98 3.96 13.26
CA CYS A 134 7.46 5.35 13.12
C CYS A 134 6.43 6.22 12.40
N ASP A 135 5.77 5.71 11.36
CA ASP A 135 4.73 6.44 10.63
C ASP A 135 3.49 6.67 11.53
N ALA A 136 3.09 5.70 12.37
CA ALA A 136 2.01 5.89 13.35
C ALA A 136 2.31 7.04 14.33
N VAL A 137 3.52 7.07 14.89
CA VAL A 137 3.96 8.16 15.78
C VAL A 137 4.00 9.50 15.04
N LYS A 138 4.50 9.51 13.81
CA LYS A 138 4.58 10.72 12.98
C LYS A 138 3.22 11.31 12.66
N PHE A 139 2.26 10.46 12.36
CA PHE A 139 0.92 10.89 11.95
C PHE A 139 -0.12 10.81 13.07
N ARG A 140 0.30 10.62 14.34
CA ARG A 140 -0.58 10.46 15.51
C ARG A 140 -1.70 11.49 15.62
N ASN A 141 -1.43 12.75 15.26
CA ASN A 141 -2.43 13.82 15.30
C ASN A 141 -3.49 13.70 14.19
N LYS A 142 -3.23 12.90 13.15
CA LYS A 142 -4.18 12.66 12.05
C LYS A 142 -4.98 11.38 12.25
N ILE A 143 -4.33 10.34 12.81
CA ILE A 143 -4.92 9.01 12.98
C ILE A 143 -5.59 8.84 14.35
N GLY A 144 -5.31 9.72 15.30
CA GLY A 144 -5.70 9.60 16.70
C GLY A 144 -4.62 8.95 17.58
N THR A 145 -4.58 9.35 18.83
CA THR A 145 -3.62 8.83 19.82
C THR A 145 -3.93 7.40 20.23
N ASP A 146 -5.18 6.99 20.19
CA ASP A 146 -5.70 5.66 20.45
C ASP A 146 -5.16 4.66 19.44
N ILE A 147 -5.26 4.95 18.15
CA ILE A 147 -4.71 4.10 17.07
C ILE A 147 -3.18 4.04 17.15
N CYS A 148 -2.52 5.18 17.40
CA CYS A 148 -1.07 5.20 17.60
C CYS A 148 -0.67 4.29 18.78
N SER A 149 -1.42 4.35 19.88
CA SER A 149 -1.20 3.53 21.07
C SER A 149 -1.47 2.05 20.81
N GLU A 150 -2.50 1.70 20.03
CA GLU A 150 -2.79 0.33 19.60
C GLU A 150 -1.62 -0.25 18.80
N ILE A 151 -1.14 0.48 17.78
CA ILE A 151 -0.03 0.05 16.91
C ILE A 151 1.25 -0.18 17.73
N LEU A 152 1.56 0.71 18.66
CA LEU A 152 2.71 0.56 19.56
C LEU A 152 2.58 -0.67 20.47
N SER A 153 1.40 -0.89 21.07
CA SER A 153 1.16 -2.07 21.91
C SER A 153 1.33 -3.36 21.10
N LYS A 154 0.73 -3.42 19.92
CA LYS A 154 0.86 -4.59 19.02
C LYS A 154 2.30 -4.83 18.57
N TYR A 155 3.08 -3.78 18.38
CA TYR A 155 4.51 -3.90 18.11
C TYR A 155 5.28 -4.47 19.31
N LEU A 156 5.04 -3.96 20.52
CA LEU A 156 5.73 -4.39 21.73
C LEU A 156 5.41 -5.84 22.12
N GLU A 157 4.24 -6.35 21.75
CA GLU A 157 3.85 -7.76 21.92
C GLU A 157 4.63 -8.71 21.00
N ARG A 158 5.31 -8.22 19.95
CA ARG A 158 5.99 -9.06 18.97
C ARG A 158 7.34 -9.56 19.48
N PRO A 159 7.59 -10.87 19.48
CA PRO A 159 8.89 -11.42 19.88
C PRO A 159 10.01 -11.06 18.88
N GLU A 160 9.68 -10.91 17.59
CA GLU A 160 10.61 -10.59 16.51
C GLU A 160 10.89 -9.09 16.33
N ARG A 161 10.37 -8.22 17.22
CA ARG A 161 10.60 -6.78 17.16
C ARG A 161 12.08 -6.41 17.20
N ASN A 162 12.46 -5.43 16.41
CA ASN A 162 13.83 -4.92 16.37
C ASN A 162 13.88 -3.47 16.89
N SER A 163 14.11 -3.32 18.20
CA SER A 163 14.13 -2.02 18.86
C SER A 163 15.28 -1.11 18.37
N SER A 164 16.45 -1.68 18.01
CA SER A 164 17.56 -0.90 17.46
C SER A 164 17.18 -0.28 16.11
N LYS A 165 16.63 -1.09 15.20
CA LYS A 165 16.15 -0.66 13.89
C LYS A 165 15.02 0.37 14.00
N LEU A 166 14.10 0.17 14.97
CA LEU A 166 13.03 1.13 15.25
C LEU A 166 13.60 2.51 15.61
N MET A 167 14.60 2.56 16.52
CA MET A 167 15.22 3.82 16.95
C MET A 167 16.02 4.48 15.83
N ASP A 168 16.69 3.70 14.97
CA ASP A 168 17.40 4.23 13.81
C ASP A 168 16.42 4.88 12.81
N TYR A 169 15.31 4.23 12.53
CA TYR A 169 14.25 4.81 11.69
C TYR A 169 13.59 6.02 12.34
N ALA A 170 13.37 6.00 13.66
CA ALA A 170 12.80 7.13 14.38
C ALA A 170 13.68 8.39 14.27
N LYS A 171 15.00 8.24 14.32
CA LYS A 171 15.95 9.36 14.10
C LYS A 171 15.85 9.88 12.66
N LEU A 172 15.90 9.01 11.65
CA LEU A 172 15.80 9.39 10.24
C LEU A 172 14.47 10.11 9.93
N LEU A 173 13.38 9.65 10.53
CA LEU A 173 12.03 10.19 10.33
C LEU A 173 11.70 11.37 11.26
N ARG A 174 12.63 11.73 12.15
CA ARG A 174 12.53 12.83 13.13
C ARG A 174 11.35 12.66 14.10
N VAL A 175 11.16 11.46 14.61
CA VAL A 175 10.11 11.10 15.56
C VAL A 175 10.65 10.48 16.86
N ASN A 176 11.97 10.35 17.02
CA ASN A 176 12.62 9.67 18.14
C ASN A 176 12.17 10.20 19.50
N THR A 177 12.21 11.50 19.75
CA THR A 177 11.79 12.08 21.04
C THR A 177 10.33 11.82 21.37
N THR A 178 9.47 11.81 20.35
CA THR A 178 8.05 11.49 20.56
C THR A 178 7.86 9.99 20.81
N LEU A 179 8.55 9.13 20.05
CA LEU A 179 8.50 7.69 20.24
C LEU A 179 8.99 7.29 21.64
N GLU A 180 10.10 7.84 22.11
CA GLU A 180 10.63 7.60 23.45
C GLU A 180 9.58 7.86 24.54
N LYS A 181 8.90 9.00 24.50
CA LYS A 181 7.81 9.31 25.42
C LYS A 181 6.67 8.29 25.42
N TYR A 182 6.32 7.76 24.26
CA TYR A 182 5.31 6.70 24.16
C TYR A 182 5.80 5.37 24.73
N LEU A 183 7.08 5.05 24.56
CA LEU A 183 7.68 3.83 25.09
C LEU A 183 7.81 3.89 26.62
N GLU A 184 8.21 5.05 27.19
CA GLU A 184 8.28 5.27 28.64
C GLU A 184 6.93 5.08 29.36
N VAL A 185 5.82 5.42 28.72
CA VAL A 185 4.47 5.23 29.29
C VAL A 185 3.98 3.78 29.21
N LYS A 186 4.57 2.97 28.32
CA LYS A 186 4.10 1.59 28.04
C LYS A 186 5.02 0.49 28.61
N LEU A 187 6.19 0.85 29.06
CA LEU A 187 7.15 -0.04 29.75
C LEU A 187 7.06 0.13 31.27
#